data_84a75838067ccb6338c1af7e2529376c
#
_entry.id   84a75838067ccb6338c1af7e2529376c
#
_cell.length_a   1.000
_cell.length_b   1.000
_cell.length_c   1.000
_cell.angle_alpha   90.00
_cell.angle_beta   90.00
_cell.angle_gamma   90.00
#
_symmetry.space_group_name_H-M   'P 1'
#
loop_
_entity.id
_entity.type
_entity.pdbx_description
1 polymer ?
#
loop_
_entity_poly.entity_id
_entity_poly.type
_entity_poly.pdbx_seq_one_letter_code
_entity_poly.pdbx_strand_id
1 'polypeptide(L)'
;MAKKKVATKAEREHLSKVASLGCLVCQRPANVHHIRPVGLGIGMRSSHYQTIPLCREHHQGQFSIHNCKQEFEAMYGTEHEMLQKTLKEIENLERINDFFGDK
;
A
#
# COMPACT_ATOMS: atom_id res chain seq x y z
N MET A 1 16.29 13.50 -22.65
CA MET A 1 15.95 12.22 -22.04
C MET A 1 15.56 12.37 -20.58
N ALA A 2 14.40 11.88 -20.23
CA ALA A 2 13.92 12.01 -18.87
C ALA A 2 14.62 11.01 -17.94
N LYS A 3 15.09 11.50 -16.82
CA LYS A 3 15.67 10.62 -15.82
C LYS A 3 14.57 9.89 -15.06
N LYS A 4 14.81 8.64 -14.77
CA LYS A 4 13.93 7.87 -13.93
C LYS A 4 13.94 8.49 -12.53
N LYS A 5 12.77 8.78 -12.02
CA LYS A 5 12.65 9.37 -10.69
C LYS A 5 12.91 8.32 -9.64
N VAL A 6 13.84 8.58 -8.75
CA VAL A 6 14.17 7.67 -7.66
C VAL A 6 13.36 8.09 -6.44
N ALA A 7 12.86 7.12 -5.69
CA ALA A 7 12.12 7.40 -4.47
C ALA A 7 13.01 8.14 -3.47
N THR A 8 12.43 9.14 -2.81
CA THR A 8 13.15 9.87 -1.76
C THR A 8 13.32 8.97 -0.53
N LYS A 9 14.16 9.41 0.40
CA LYS A 9 14.33 8.69 1.65
C LYS A 9 13.00 8.55 2.40
N ALA A 10 12.23 9.63 2.46
CA ALA A 10 10.94 9.61 3.14
C ALA A 10 9.98 8.63 2.46
N GLU A 11 9.98 8.60 1.15
CA GLU A 11 9.13 7.67 0.40
C GLU A 11 9.54 6.23 0.65
N ARG A 12 10.84 5.95 0.65
CA ARG A 12 11.33 4.61 0.93
C ARG A 12 10.96 4.16 2.34
N GLU A 13 11.05 5.06 3.30
CA GLU A 13 10.65 4.76 4.68
C GLU A 13 9.17 4.45 4.77
N HIS A 14 8.35 5.22 4.05
CA HIS A 14 6.91 4.99 4.02
C HIS A 14 6.60 3.61 3.42
N LEU A 15 7.22 3.29 2.27
CA LEU A 15 7.01 2.00 1.62
C LEU A 15 7.43 0.85 2.52
N SER A 16 8.51 1.03 3.26
CA SER A 16 8.97 0.03 4.23
C SER A 16 7.94 -0.18 5.33
N LYS A 17 7.35 0.89 5.83
CA LYS A 17 6.29 0.79 6.84
C LYS A 17 5.07 0.07 6.30
N VAL A 18 4.65 0.41 5.07
CA VAL A 18 3.53 -0.27 4.44
C VAL A 18 3.79 -1.78 4.35
N ALA A 19 4.95 -2.16 3.83
CA ALA A 19 5.28 -3.58 3.71
C ALA A 19 5.31 -4.28 5.06
N SER A 20 5.78 -3.58 6.10
CA SER A 20 5.92 -4.18 7.43
C SER A 20 4.58 -4.50 8.09
N LEU A 21 3.50 -3.89 7.62
CA LEU A 21 2.17 -4.17 8.19
C LEU A 21 1.70 -5.59 7.87
N GLY A 22 2.24 -6.21 6.83
CA GLY A 22 1.74 -7.47 6.34
C GLY A 22 0.49 -7.28 5.48
N CYS A 23 0.11 -8.33 4.78
CA CYS A 23 -1.04 -8.28 3.89
C CYS A 23 -2.31 -7.90 4.64
N LEU A 24 -3.08 -6.95 4.10
CA LEU A 24 -4.33 -6.53 4.71
C LEU A 24 -5.35 -7.66 4.82
N VAL A 25 -5.25 -8.65 3.95
CA VAL A 25 -6.21 -9.75 3.89
C VAL A 25 -5.82 -10.92 4.78
N CYS A 26 -4.55 -11.33 4.74
CA CYS A 26 -4.12 -12.56 5.39
C CYS A 26 -2.92 -12.40 6.30
N GLN A 27 -2.36 -11.22 6.38
CA GLN A 27 -1.25 -10.87 7.26
C GLN A 27 0.07 -11.58 6.96
N ARG A 28 0.17 -12.27 5.83
CA ARG A 28 1.44 -12.82 5.36
C ARG A 28 2.37 -11.68 4.95
N PRO A 29 3.68 -11.97 4.77
CA PRO A 29 4.59 -10.95 4.25
C PRO A 29 4.02 -10.32 2.99
N ALA A 30 4.11 -9.00 2.91
CA ALA A 30 3.41 -8.24 1.88
C ALA A 30 4.35 -7.53 0.94
N ASN A 31 3.89 -7.39 -0.30
CA ASN A 31 4.44 -6.48 -1.27
C ASN A 31 3.65 -5.17 -1.20
N VAL A 32 4.18 -4.15 -1.82
CA VAL A 32 3.51 -2.86 -1.88
C VAL A 32 2.76 -2.77 -3.20
N HIS A 33 1.46 -2.48 -3.11
CA HIS A 33 0.62 -2.26 -4.29
C HIS A 33 0.29 -0.77 -4.38
N HIS A 34 0.69 -0.14 -5.49
CA HIS A 34 0.37 1.27 -5.72
C HIS A 34 -1.05 1.36 -6.27
N ILE A 35 -1.89 2.13 -5.59
CA ILE A 35 -3.24 2.34 -6.09
C ILE A 35 -3.24 3.51 -7.06
N ARG A 36 -4.24 3.53 -7.94
CA ARG A 36 -4.35 4.56 -8.96
C ARG A 36 -5.62 5.36 -8.72
N PRO A 37 -5.51 6.58 -8.17
CA PRO A 37 -6.71 7.36 -7.87
C PRO A 37 -7.49 7.73 -9.14
N VAL A 38 -8.78 7.91 -8.97
CA VAL A 38 -9.65 8.38 -10.05
C VAL A 38 -9.15 9.75 -10.51
N GLY A 39 -9.07 9.93 -11.81
CA GLY A 39 -8.63 11.20 -12.39
C GLY A 39 -7.16 11.31 -12.66
N LEU A 40 -6.38 10.28 -12.27
CA LEU A 40 -4.95 10.29 -12.58
C LEU A 40 -4.75 10.13 -14.10
N GLY A 41 -4.00 11.03 -14.70
CA GLY A 41 -3.80 11.02 -16.14
C GLY A 41 -2.98 9.84 -16.64
N ILE A 42 -3.14 9.56 -17.93
CA ILE A 42 -2.37 8.50 -18.57
C ILE A 42 -0.88 8.87 -18.50
N GLY A 43 -0.06 7.91 -18.11
CA GLY A 43 1.38 8.14 -17.96
C GLY A 43 1.79 8.77 -16.65
N MET A 44 0.84 9.21 -15.85
CA MET A 44 1.14 9.73 -14.52
C MET A 44 1.39 8.57 -13.56
N ARG A 45 2.33 8.78 -12.64
CA ARG A 45 2.63 7.77 -11.64
C ARG A 45 1.81 7.98 -10.39
N SER A 46 1.38 6.88 -9.78
CA SER A 46 0.76 6.92 -8.48
C SER A 46 1.79 7.31 -7.43
N SER A 47 1.35 8.02 -6.41
CA SER A 47 2.20 8.40 -5.30
C SER A 47 2.63 7.18 -4.50
N HIS A 48 3.87 7.17 -4.01
CA HIS A 48 4.32 6.13 -3.08
C HIS A 48 3.56 6.19 -1.76
N TYR A 49 2.90 7.31 -1.47
CA TYR A 49 2.08 7.43 -0.27
C TYR A 49 0.69 6.86 -0.45
N GLN A 50 0.33 6.47 -1.67
CA GLN A 50 -0.95 5.85 -1.97
C GLN A 50 -0.73 4.39 -2.30
N THR A 51 -0.32 3.64 -1.28
CA THR A 51 0.06 2.23 -1.42
C THR A 51 -0.57 1.41 -0.31
N ILE A 52 -0.84 0.15 -0.62
CA ILE A 52 -1.41 -0.79 0.33
C ILE A 52 -0.57 -2.07 0.34
N PRO A 53 -0.51 -2.78 1.49
CA PRO A 53 0.26 -4.01 1.57
C PRO A 53 -0.61 -5.22 1.18
N LEU A 54 -0.16 -5.97 0.20
CA LEU A 54 -0.84 -7.19 -0.23
C LEU A 54 0.22 -8.25 -0.49
N CYS A 55 -0.05 -9.48 -0.03
CA CYS A 55 0.86 -10.58 -0.31
C CYS A 55 0.79 -10.93 -1.79
N ARG A 56 1.71 -11.76 -2.24
CA ARG A 56 1.79 -12.13 -3.63
C ARG A 56 0.47 -12.70 -4.16
N GLU A 57 -0.17 -13.55 -3.38
CA GLU A 57 -1.46 -14.16 -3.75
C GLU A 57 -2.54 -13.12 -3.99
N HIS A 58 -2.68 -12.19 -3.04
CA HIS A 58 -3.76 -11.19 -3.11
C HIS A 58 -3.42 -10.04 -4.03
N HIS A 59 -2.14 -9.87 -4.36
CA HIS A 59 -1.71 -8.84 -5.29
C HIS A 59 -1.78 -9.31 -6.73
N GLN A 60 -1.29 -10.53 -7.01
CA GLN A 60 -1.12 -11.02 -8.38
C GLN A 60 -1.65 -12.42 -8.61
N GLY A 61 -2.23 -13.07 -7.61
CA GLY A 61 -2.74 -14.42 -7.74
C GLY A 61 -4.06 -14.49 -8.49
N GLN A 62 -4.67 -15.64 -8.49
CA GLN A 62 -5.90 -15.88 -9.24
C GLN A 62 -7.05 -14.98 -8.78
N PHE A 63 -7.24 -14.89 -7.47
CA PHE A 63 -8.27 -14.00 -6.88
C PHE A 63 -7.58 -12.79 -6.27
N SER A 64 -6.92 -12.00 -7.09
CA SER A 64 -6.14 -10.87 -6.64
C SER A 64 -6.73 -9.56 -7.13
N ILE A 65 -6.22 -8.47 -6.58
CA ILE A 65 -6.66 -7.15 -6.97
C ILE A 65 -6.32 -6.84 -8.45
N HIS A 66 -5.26 -7.46 -8.98
CA HIS A 66 -4.91 -7.26 -10.38
C HIS A 66 -5.74 -8.12 -11.33
N ASN A 67 -6.08 -9.33 -10.94
CA ASN A 67 -6.76 -10.27 -11.83
C ASN A 67 -8.28 -10.31 -11.64
N CYS A 68 -8.77 -10.01 -10.45
CA CYS A 68 -10.20 -10.06 -10.13
C CYS A 68 -10.59 -8.85 -9.30
N LYS A 69 -10.35 -7.65 -9.82
CA LYS A 69 -10.51 -6.43 -9.04
C LYS A 69 -11.90 -6.26 -8.47
N GLN A 70 -12.94 -6.49 -9.29
CA GLN A 70 -14.32 -6.31 -8.83
C GLN A 70 -14.65 -7.24 -7.67
N GLU A 71 -14.34 -8.51 -7.85
CA GLU A 71 -14.62 -9.53 -6.82
C GLU A 71 -13.79 -9.27 -5.58
N PHE A 72 -12.53 -8.89 -5.78
CA PHE A 72 -11.63 -8.60 -4.68
C PHE A 72 -12.15 -7.43 -3.86
N GLU A 73 -12.56 -6.37 -4.53
CA GLU A 73 -13.08 -5.20 -3.82
C GLU A 73 -14.42 -5.48 -3.14
N ALA A 74 -15.24 -6.34 -3.73
CA ALA A 74 -16.50 -6.72 -3.10
C ALA A 74 -16.26 -7.46 -1.80
N MET A 75 -15.19 -8.24 -1.70
CA MET A 75 -14.87 -9.01 -0.50
C MET A 75 -14.12 -8.22 0.55
N TYR A 76 -13.19 -7.37 0.12
CA TYR A 76 -12.23 -6.77 1.05
C TYR A 76 -12.28 -5.25 1.12
N GLY A 77 -13.11 -4.62 0.30
CA GLY A 77 -13.21 -3.17 0.24
C GLY A 77 -12.49 -2.61 -0.96
N THR A 78 -12.82 -1.37 -1.30
CA THR A 78 -12.21 -0.69 -2.44
C THR A 78 -10.74 -0.37 -2.14
N GLU A 79 -10.00 -0.06 -3.20
CA GLU A 79 -8.61 0.37 -3.02
C GLU A 79 -8.52 1.59 -2.10
N HIS A 80 -9.46 2.50 -2.23
CA HIS A 80 -9.48 3.70 -1.39
C HIS A 80 -9.71 3.35 0.07
N GLU A 81 -10.67 2.45 0.34
CA GLU A 81 -10.95 2.00 1.70
C GLU A 81 -9.74 1.29 2.31
N MET A 82 -9.08 0.45 1.52
CA MET A 82 -7.89 -0.24 1.97
C MET A 82 -6.74 0.73 2.22
N LEU A 83 -6.64 1.78 1.42
CA LEU A 83 -5.64 2.82 1.64
C LEU A 83 -5.86 3.53 2.98
N GLN A 84 -7.11 3.90 3.26
CA GLN A 84 -7.43 4.56 4.53
C GLN A 84 -7.07 3.67 5.71
N LYS A 85 -7.35 2.39 5.61
CA LYS A 85 -6.99 1.42 6.63
C LYS A 85 -5.48 1.34 6.82
N THR A 86 -4.74 1.31 5.71
CA THR A 86 -3.28 1.25 5.73
C THR A 86 -2.70 2.49 6.42
N LEU A 87 -3.17 3.66 6.04
CA LEU A 87 -2.67 4.90 6.62
C LEU A 87 -2.96 4.98 8.12
N LYS A 88 -4.11 4.49 8.53
CA LYS A 88 -4.45 4.45 9.95
C LYS A 88 -3.55 3.50 10.71
N GLU A 89 -3.23 2.35 10.12
CA GLU A 89 -2.33 1.39 10.76
C GLU A 89 -0.93 1.94 10.90
N ILE A 90 -0.46 2.67 9.91
CA ILE A 90 0.85 3.32 9.99
C ILE A 90 0.85 4.38 11.09
N GLU A 91 -0.21 5.16 11.17
CA GLU A 91 -0.36 6.16 12.22
C GLU A 91 -0.29 5.51 13.60
N ASN A 92 -0.97 4.37 13.76
CA ASN A 92 -0.94 3.64 15.02
C ASN A 92 0.46 3.14 15.36
N LEU A 93 1.20 2.65 14.38
CA LEU A 93 2.58 2.22 14.59
C LEU A 93 3.45 3.37 15.06
N GLU A 94 3.31 4.52 14.45
CA GLU A 94 4.09 5.69 14.81
C GLU A 94 3.76 6.17 16.20
N ARG A 95 2.48 6.11 16.57
CA ARG A 95 2.03 6.49 17.90
C ARG A 95 2.61 5.56 18.97
N ILE A 96 2.64 4.26 18.68
CA ILE A 96 3.21 3.28 19.61
C ILE A 96 4.70 3.51 19.78
N ASN A 97 5.41 3.76 18.69
CA ASN A 97 6.84 4.04 18.73
C ASN A 97 7.13 5.31 19.57
N ASP A 98 6.33 6.33 19.41
CA ASP A 98 6.49 7.56 20.21
C ASP A 98 6.27 7.28 21.68
N PHE A 99 5.32 6.43 21.99
CA PHE A 99 4.98 6.13 23.36
C PHE A 99 6.07 5.31 24.05
N PHE A 100 6.59 4.29 23.39
CA PHE A 100 7.58 3.38 23.96
C PHE A 100 9.00 3.80 23.63
N GLY A 101 9.12 4.65 22.69
CA GLY A 101 10.34 4.89 22.14
C GLY A 101 11.29 5.60 22.92
N ASP A 102 11.63 5.55 22.68
CA ASP A 102 12.47 6.02 22.73
C ASP A 102 13.47 6.14 22.27
N LYS A 103 13.67 6.29 22.15
CA LYS A 103 14.55 6.36 21.64
C LYS A 103 15.19 6.36 21.86
#